data_8a626a16cd96d96b0be39af90bf44bdf
#
_entry.id   8a626a16cd96d96b0be39af90bf44bdf
#
_cell.length_a   1.000
_cell.length_b   1.000
_cell.length_c   1.000
_cell.angle_alpha   90.00
_cell.angle_beta   90.00
_cell.angle_gamma   90.00
#
_symmetry.space_group_name_H-M   'P 1'
#
loop_
_entity.id
_entity.type
_entity.pdbx_description
1 polymer ?
#
loop_
_entity_poly.entity_id
_entity_poly.type
_entity_poly.pdbx_seq_one_letter_code
_entity_poly.pdbx_strand_id
1 'polypeptide(L)'
;MNEASSHTQERPGWRPATYYPDPAIHALDPRFEKYWLKLSAVERLATGLRWAEGPVWFGDGRYLLCSDIPNQRIIKWEEETGAVSVFRKPSNFANGNTRDRQGRLVTCEHGGRRVTRTEYDGEITVLMDSFGGKRLNSPNDIVVKSDGSIWFTDPTFGLLGNYEGYKADPEIDPNVYRLDSVTRKATVVAEGVLGPNGLCFSPDEKILYVVESRGVPNRKILAYDVSADGTTISNKRVHIDAGPGTPDGMRCDIDGNLWCGWGMGAPELDGVVVFAPDGVMIGRIALPERCANLCFGGVQRNRLFMAASQSIYALYVNTQGALGG
;
A
#
# COMPACT_ATOMS: atom_id res chain seq x y z
N MET A 1 1.53 4.46 -38.05
CA MET A 1 1.98 5.32 -36.95
C MET A 1 0.71 5.88 -36.31
N ASN A 2 0.20 5.22 -35.27
CA ASN A 2 -0.94 5.73 -34.50
C ASN A 2 -0.39 6.38 -33.24
N GLU A 3 -0.46 7.68 -33.21
CA GLU A 3 -0.22 8.45 -31.98
C GLU A 3 -1.29 8.06 -30.96
N ALA A 4 -0.88 7.34 -29.93
CA ALA A 4 -1.68 7.14 -28.72
C ALA A 4 -1.75 8.50 -28.02
N SER A 5 -2.83 9.25 -28.26
CA SER A 5 -3.13 10.47 -27.51
C SER A 5 -3.32 10.10 -26.04
N SER A 6 -2.33 10.44 -25.22
CA SER A 6 -2.44 10.40 -23.76
C SER A 6 -3.42 11.48 -23.32
N HIS A 7 -4.69 11.14 -23.19
CA HIS A 7 -5.66 12.02 -22.52
C HIS A 7 -5.41 11.98 -21.00
N THR A 8 -4.36 12.67 -20.56
CA THR A 8 -4.20 13.04 -19.16
C THR A 8 -5.16 14.20 -18.88
N GLN A 9 -6.33 13.92 -18.32
CA GLN A 9 -7.15 14.97 -17.72
C GLN A 9 -6.38 15.53 -16.53
N GLU A 10 -5.82 16.72 -16.68
CA GLU A 10 -5.22 17.45 -15.58
C GLU A 10 -6.31 17.81 -14.57
N ARG A 11 -6.15 17.40 -13.31
CA ARG A 11 -6.99 17.95 -12.24
C ARG A 11 -6.73 19.44 -12.12
N PRO A 12 -7.77 20.28 -12.18
CA PRO A 12 -7.60 21.71 -11.96
C PRO A 12 -7.03 21.98 -10.57
N GLY A 13 -5.98 22.74 -10.47
CA GLY A 13 -5.52 23.33 -9.22
C GLY A 13 -4.22 22.80 -8.63
N TRP A 14 -3.75 21.60 -8.93
CA TRP A 14 -2.43 21.16 -8.41
C TRP A 14 -1.30 21.62 -9.34
N ARG A 15 -0.25 22.17 -8.71
CA ARG A 15 1.02 22.53 -9.38
C ARG A 15 2.18 22.11 -8.46
N PRO A 16 3.33 21.69 -9.04
CA PRO A 16 4.55 21.49 -8.26
C PRO A 16 4.91 22.78 -7.51
N ALA A 17 5.60 22.61 -6.37
CA ALA A 17 6.16 23.76 -5.67
C ALA A 17 7.11 24.53 -6.59
N THR A 18 6.99 25.87 -6.57
CA THR A 18 7.83 26.76 -7.37
C THR A 18 9.04 27.26 -6.58
N TYR A 19 9.14 26.94 -5.31
CA TYR A 19 10.23 27.30 -4.41
C TYR A 19 10.46 26.23 -3.35
N TYR A 20 11.61 26.27 -2.69
CA TYR A 20 12.01 25.37 -1.63
C TYR A 20 12.13 26.08 -0.29
N PRO A 21 11.86 25.39 0.84
CA PRO A 21 11.32 24.03 0.93
C PRO A 21 9.89 23.96 0.41
N ASP A 22 9.50 22.76 -0.08
CA ASP A 22 8.12 22.54 -0.55
C ASP A 22 7.11 22.74 0.60
N PRO A 23 6.14 23.66 0.45
CA PRO A 23 5.15 23.96 1.49
C PRO A 23 4.18 22.81 1.77
N ALA A 24 4.14 21.79 0.90
CA ALA A 24 3.34 20.59 1.13
C ALA A 24 3.93 19.68 2.24
N ILE A 25 5.17 19.89 2.63
CA ILE A 25 5.88 19.06 3.61
C ILE A 25 5.92 19.79 4.96
N HIS A 26 5.37 19.15 5.99
CA HIS A 26 5.25 19.73 7.31
C HIS A 26 5.99 18.88 8.35
N ALA A 27 6.98 19.45 9.02
CA ALA A 27 7.54 18.90 10.24
C ALA A 27 6.62 19.29 11.41
N LEU A 28 5.97 18.29 12.02
CA LEU A 28 5.08 18.48 13.16
C LEU A 28 5.78 18.25 14.49
N ASP A 29 6.93 17.56 14.44
CA ASP A 29 7.84 17.30 15.55
C ASP A 29 9.27 17.48 15.05
N PRO A 30 10.23 17.99 15.86
CA PRO A 30 11.63 18.15 15.45
C PRO A 30 12.31 16.87 14.92
N ARG A 31 11.84 15.70 15.35
CA ARG A 31 12.35 14.41 14.87
C ARG A 31 12.18 14.21 13.37
N PHE A 32 11.20 14.86 12.74
CA PHE A 32 10.97 14.75 11.30
C PHE A 32 12.02 15.50 10.46
N GLU A 33 12.68 16.50 11.01
CA GLU A 33 13.63 17.34 10.29
C GLU A 33 14.76 16.55 9.60
N LYS A 34 15.21 15.45 10.21
CA LYS A 34 16.26 14.60 9.63
C LYS A 34 15.79 13.80 8.40
N TYR A 35 14.46 13.59 8.22
CA TYR A 35 13.87 12.86 7.11
C TYR A 35 13.50 13.74 5.92
N TRP A 36 13.47 15.04 6.15
CA TRP A 36 13.05 16.02 5.15
C TRP A 36 14.22 16.56 4.34
N LEU A 37 14.27 16.21 3.05
CA LEU A 37 15.18 16.82 2.09
C LEU A 37 14.61 18.17 1.66
N LYS A 38 15.18 19.29 2.18
CA LYS A 38 14.68 20.64 1.94
C LYS A 38 14.71 21.08 0.46
N LEU A 39 15.51 20.40 -0.37
CA LEU A 39 15.62 20.65 -1.81
C LEU A 39 14.81 19.64 -2.66
N SER A 40 13.95 18.85 -2.03
CA SER A 40 13.03 17.93 -2.71
C SER A 40 11.61 18.48 -2.63
N ALA A 41 10.88 18.31 -3.72
CA ALA A 41 9.46 18.69 -3.81
C ALA A 41 8.63 17.47 -4.22
N VAL A 42 7.32 17.51 -3.92
CA VAL A 42 6.36 16.53 -4.39
C VAL A 42 6.26 16.59 -5.91
N GLU A 43 6.42 15.47 -6.56
CA GLU A 43 6.28 15.28 -8.01
C GLU A 43 4.99 14.51 -8.30
N ARG A 44 4.27 14.86 -9.36
CA ARG A 44 3.19 14.03 -9.89
C ARG A 44 3.71 13.27 -11.10
N LEU A 45 3.81 11.95 -10.99
CA LEU A 45 4.40 11.08 -12.02
C LEU A 45 3.37 10.63 -13.05
N ALA A 46 2.13 10.40 -12.63
CA ALA A 46 1.04 9.94 -13.49
C ALA A 46 -0.29 10.46 -12.95
N THR A 47 -1.28 10.61 -13.85
CA THR A 47 -2.66 10.96 -13.51
C THR A 47 -3.63 10.29 -14.48
N GLY A 48 -4.94 10.39 -14.23
CA GLY A 48 -5.96 9.78 -15.09
C GLY A 48 -6.32 8.35 -14.68
N LEU A 49 -5.96 7.95 -13.47
CA LEU A 49 -6.47 6.74 -12.83
C LEU A 49 -7.86 7.01 -12.23
N ARG A 50 -8.54 5.95 -11.80
CA ARG A 50 -9.80 6.09 -11.05
C ARG A 50 -9.64 5.85 -9.56
N TRP A 51 -8.82 4.87 -9.19
CA TRP A 51 -8.44 4.61 -7.82
C TRP A 51 -7.08 3.90 -7.83
N ALA A 52 -6.04 4.69 -7.57
CA ALA A 52 -4.66 4.23 -7.51
C ALA A 52 -4.39 3.51 -6.20
N GLU A 53 -3.85 2.29 -6.26
CA GLU A 53 -3.59 1.42 -5.12
C GLU A 53 -2.38 0.51 -5.35
N GLY A 54 -1.92 -0.10 -4.26
CA GLY A 54 -0.90 -1.13 -4.26
C GLY A 54 0.36 -0.79 -5.04
N PRO A 55 1.02 0.34 -4.79
CA PRO A 55 2.25 0.68 -5.47
C PRO A 55 3.37 -0.27 -5.01
N VAL A 56 4.16 -0.78 -5.97
CA VAL A 56 5.31 -1.63 -5.69
C VAL A 56 6.47 -1.32 -6.63
N TRP A 57 7.67 -1.17 -6.06
CA TRP A 57 8.88 -0.84 -6.81
C TRP A 57 9.67 -2.09 -7.20
N PHE A 58 10.08 -2.14 -8.46
CA PHE A 58 10.99 -3.15 -9.03
C PHE A 58 12.34 -2.51 -9.32
N GLY A 59 13.29 -2.69 -8.40
CA GLY A 59 14.60 -2.05 -8.46
C GLY A 59 15.46 -2.53 -9.62
N ASP A 60 15.35 -3.80 -9.99
CA ASP A 60 16.16 -4.40 -11.07
C ASP A 60 15.79 -3.80 -12.44
N GLY A 61 14.50 -3.51 -12.64
CA GLY A 61 14.00 -2.88 -13.86
C GLY A 61 13.77 -1.39 -13.75
N ARG A 62 13.98 -0.78 -12.55
CA ARG A 62 13.76 0.64 -12.26
C ARG A 62 12.39 1.13 -12.68
N TYR A 63 11.34 0.40 -12.26
CA TYR A 63 9.96 0.78 -12.53
C TYR A 63 9.04 0.55 -11.32
N LEU A 64 7.97 1.31 -11.30
CA LEU A 64 6.86 1.19 -10.36
C LEU A 64 5.69 0.49 -11.04
N LEU A 65 5.06 -0.47 -10.36
CA LEU A 65 3.73 -0.94 -10.70
C LEU A 65 2.71 -0.36 -9.71
N CYS A 66 1.51 -0.09 -10.19
CA CYS A 66 0.42 0.44 -9.39
C CYS A 66 -0.91 -0.05 -9.95
N SER A 67 -1.80 -0.50 -9.09
CA SER A 67 -3.16 -0.88 -9.45
C SER A 67 -4.02 0.35 -9.74
N ASP A 68 -4.83 0.27 -10.78
CA ASP A 68 -5.94 1.18 -11.06
C ASP A 68 -7.21 0.34 -11.03
N ILE A 69 -7.76 0.17 -9.82
CA ILE A 69 -8.73 -0.87 -9.48
C ILE A 69 -9.96 -0.83 -10.38
N PRO A 70 -10.72 0.29 -10.47
CA PRO A 70 -11.98 0.30 -11.23
C PRO A 70 -11.76 0.17 -12.75
N ASN A 71 -10.58 0.54 -13.25
CA ASN A 71 -10.20 0.35 -14.64
C ASN A 71 -9.69 -1.06 -14.94
N GLN A 72 -9.61 -1.92 -13.93
CA GLN A 72 -9.12 -3.31 -14.03
C GLN A 72 -7.77 -3.41 -14.73
N ARG A 73 -6.82 -2.56 -14.32
CA ARG A 73 -5.47 -2.57 -14.87
C ARG A 73 -4.42 -2.35 -13.80
N ILE A 74 -3.23 -2.88 -14.05
CA ILE A 74 -2.01 -2.50 -13.37
C ILE A 74 -1.23 -1.64 -14.35
N ILE A 75 -0.82 -0.45 -13.94
CA ILE A 75 0.04 0.43 -14.74
C ILE A 75 1.49 0.27 -14.34
N LYS A 76 2.40 0.58 -15.25
CA LYS A 76 3.83 0.67 -15.05
C LYS A 76 4.30 2.09 -15.33
N TRP A 77 5.06 2.66 -14.39
CA TRP A 77 5.82 3.88 -14.59
C TRP A 77 7.31 3.55 -14.60
N GLU A 78 8.03 4.01 -15.60
CA GLU A 78 9.48 3.78 -15.76
C GLU A 78 10.27 4.99 -15.27
N GLU A 79 11.23 4.77 -14.37
CA GLU A 79 12.00 5.86 -13.78
C GLU A 79 12.89 6.57 -14.80
N GLU A 80 13.49 5.84 -15.74
CA GLU A 80 14.44 6.39 -16.69
C GLU A 80 13.79 7.29 -17.74
N THR A 81 12.60 6.92 -18.20
CA THR A 81 11.91 7.61 -19.30
C THR A 81 10.76 8.49 -18.83
N GLY A 82 10.24 8.25 -17.60
CA GLY A 82 8.98 8.82 -17.13
C GLY A 82 7.75 8.25 -17.82
N ALA A 83 7.91 7.25 -18.69
CA ALA A 83 6.81 6.70 -19.46
C ALA A 83 5.82 5.91 -18.59
N VAL A 84 4.55 6.06 -18.90
CA VAL A 84 3.45 5.31 -18.27
C VAL A 84 2.85 4.36 -19.29
N SER A 85 2.72 3.09 -18.94
CA SER A 85 2.14 2.07 -19.79
C SER A 85 1.22 1.13 -18.98
N VAL A 86 0.42 0.32 -19.68
CA VAL A 86 -0.37 -0.74 -19.05
C VAL A 86 0.50 -1.99 -18.92
N PHE A 87 0.75 -2.43 -17.69
CA PHE A 87 1.47 -3.67 -17.40
C PHE A 87 0.57 -4.90 -17.56
N ARG A 88 -0.67 -4.83 -17.02
CA ARG A 88 -1.66 -5.92 -17.09
C ARG A 88 -3.08 -5.37 -17.24
N LYS A 89 -3.84 -5.99 -18.13
CA LYS A 89 -5.29 -5.76 -18.30
C LYS A 89 -5.93 -6.98 -18.99
N PRO A 90 -7.01 -7.61 -18.43
CA PRO A 90 -7.64 -7.25 -17.14
C PRO A 90 -6.76 -7.63 -15.95
N SER A 91 -6.93 -6.92 -14.84
CA SER A 91 -6.24 -7.21 -13.58
C SER A 91 -7.13 -7.86 -12.52
N ASN A 92 -8.38 -8.18 -12.84
CA ASN A 92 -9.38 -8.71 -11.91
C ASN A 92 -9.57 -7.83 -10.67
N PHE A 93 -9.62 -6.51 -10.86
CA PHE A 93 -9.66 -5.54 -9.76
C PHE A 93 -8.49 -5.75 -8.79
N ALA A 94 -7.27 -5.85 -9.32
CA ALA A 94 -6.06 -5.90 -8.51
C ALA A 94 -6.01 -4.69 -7.57
N ASN A 95 -5.63 -4.93 -6.30
CA ASN A 95 -5.46 -3.92 -5.27
C ASN A 95 -4.00 -3.92 -4.80
N GLY A 96 -3.69 -4.47 -3.62
CA GLY A 96 -2.36 -4.53 -3.06
C GLY A 96 -1.40 -5.37 -3.90
N ASN A 97 -0.18 -4.87 -4.05
CA ASN A 97 0.89 -5.57 -4.72
C ASN A 97 2.16 -5.54 -3.86
N THR A 98 2.95 -6.59 -3.97
CA THR A 98 4.29 -6.66 -3.38
C THR A 98 5.19 -7.54 -4.25
N ARG A 99 6.47 -7.66 -3.87
CA ARG A 99 7.41 -8.59 -4.50
C ARG A 99 7.71 -9.75 -3.57
N ASP A 100 7.76 -10.96 -4.11
CA ASP A 100 8.36 -12.07 -3.35
C ASP A 100 9.90 -11.94 -3.30
N ARG A 101 10.53 -12.81 -2.56
CA ARG A 101 11.99 -12.78 -2.37
C ARG A 101 12.80 -13.16 -3.62
N GLN A 102 12.11 -13.66 -4.64
CA GLN A 102 12.67 -13.94 -5.96
C GLN A 102 12.38 -12.80 -6.95
N GLY A 103 11.75 -11.71 -6.51
CA GLY A 103 11.46 -10.55 -7.37
C GLY A 103 10.22 -10.69 -8.24
N ARG A 104 9.33 -11.69 -7.98
CA ARG A 104 8.08 -11.86 -8.72
C ARG A 104 6.97 -11.02 -8.10
N LEU A 105 6.07 -10.54 -8.94
CA LEU A 105 4.90 -9.77 -8.50
C LEU A 105 3.89 -10.69 -7.79
N VAL A 106 3.51 -10.32 -6.57
CA VAL A 106 2.40 -10.93 -5.82
C VAL A 106 1.29 -9.90 -5.69
N THR A 107 0.06 -10.30 -6.01
CA THR A 107 -1.08 -9.40 -6.17
C THR A 107 -2.31 -9.90 -5.43
N CYS A 108 -3.00 -9.03 -4.71
CA CYS A 108 -4.35 -9.22 -4.22
C CYS A 108 -5.36 -8.85 -5.32
N GLU A 109 -6.28 -9.75 -5.65
CA GLU A 109 -7.32 -9.53 -6.67
C GLU A 109 -8.70 -9.55 -6.02
N HIS A 110 -9.38 -8.40 -5.94
CA HIS A 110 -10.74 -8.30 -5.40
C HIS A 110 -11.75 -9.10 -6.21
N GLY A 111 -11.76 -8.91 -7.55
CA GLY A 111 -12.70 -9.59 -8.42
C GLY A 111 -12.44 -11.08 -8.55
N GLY A 112 -11.18 -11.49 -8.46
CA GLY A 112 -10.78 -12.90 -8.41
C GLY A 112 -11.03 -13.53 -7.04
N ARG A 113 -11.17 -12.74 -5.97
CA ARG A 113 -11.23 -13.18 -4.57
C ARG A 113 -10.05 -14.08 -4.23
N ARG A 114 -8.83 -13.62 -4.58
CA ARG A 114 -7.63 -14.47 -4.50
C ARG A 114 -6.34 -13.66 -4.38
N VAL A 115 -5.29 -14.35 -3.95
CA VAL A 115 -3.91 -13.87 -4.02
C VAL A 115 -3.21 -14.64 -5.14
N THR A 116 -2.50 -13.91 -6.00
CA THR A 116 -1.82 -14.47 -7.16
C THR A 116 -0.35 -14.09 -7.20
N ARG A 117 0.44 -14.83 -7.95
CA ARG A 117 1.82 -14.50 -8.29
C ARG A 117 2.01 -14.55 -9.80
N THR A 118 2.69 -13.54 -10.34
CA THR A 118 3.11 -13.52 -11.74
C THR A 118 4.48 -14.17 -11.83
N GLU A 119 4.56 -15.25 -12.58
CA GLU A 119 5.81 -15.98 -12.83
C GLU A 119 6.70 -15.24 -13.84
N TYR A 120 7.95 -15.68 -14.02
CA TYR A 120 8.89 -15.01 -14.93
C TYR A 120 8.51 -15.10 -16.41
N ASP A 121 7.75 -16.12 -16.79
CA ASP A 121 7.18 -16.28 -18.13
C ASP A 121 5.87 -15.49 -18.35
N GLY A 122 5.39 -14.81 -17.30
CA GLY A 122 4.15 -14.03 -17.32
C GLY A 122 2.91 -14.82 -16.93
N GLU A 123 3.00 -16.14 -16.68
CA GLU A 123 1.87 -16.93 -16.18
C GLU A 123 1.46 -16.47 -14.78
N ILE A 124 0.18 -16.66 -14.46
CA ILE A 124 -0.40 -16.30 -13.17
C ILE A 124 -0.69 -17.56 -12.35
N THR A 125 0.08 -17.75 -11.29
CA THR A 125 -0.15 -18.81 -10.30
C THR A 125 -1.10 -18.28 -9.22
N VAL A 126 -2.20 -18.99 -8.99
CA VAL A 126 -3.06 -18.75 -7.81
C VAL A 126 -2.36 -19.29 -6.58
N LEU A 127 -2.09 -18.40 -5.63
CA LEU A 127 -1.45 -18.76 -4.35
C LEU A 127 -2.48 -19.20 -3.31
N MET A 128 -3.61 -18.46 -3.25
CA MET A 128 -4.72 -18.76 -2.34
C MET A 128 -6.00 -18.10 -2.86
N ASP A 129 -7.11 -18.81 -2.84
CA ASP A 129 -8.46 -18.31 -3.22
C ASP A 129 -9.55 -18.72 -2.23
N SER A 130 -9.22 -19.59 -1.27
CA SER A 130 -10.17 -20.16 -0.33
C SER A 130 -9.51 -20.50 1.01
N PHE A 131 -10.30 -20.51 2.07
CA PHE A 131 -9.91 -20.96 3.41
C PHE A 131 -11.02 -21.78 4.03
N GLY A 132 -10.70 -22.98 4.54
CA GLY A 132 -11.71 -23.88 5.10
C GLY A 132 -12.81 -24.30 4.13
N GLY A 133 -12.51 -24.37 2.82
CA GLY A 133 -13.46 -24.73 1.78
C GLY A 133 -14.41 -23.62 1.34
N LYS A 134 -14.23 -22.39 1.83
CA LYS A 134 -14.99 -21.19 1.48
C LYS A 134 -14.09 -20.19 0.77
N ARG A 135 -14.66 -19.42 -0.16
CA ARG A 135 -13.90 -18.39 -0.89
C ARG A 135 -13.43 -17.28 0.04
N LEU A 136 -12.25 -16.72 -0.25
CA LEU A 136 -11.80 -15.47 0.35
C LEU A 136 -12.80 -14.34 0.07
N ASN A 137 -12.75 -13.27 0.84
CA ASN A 137 -13.59 -12.09 0.59
C ASN A 137 -13.04 -11.26 -0.59
N SER A 138 -12.16 -10.35 -0.32
CA SER A 138 -11.49 -9.53 -1.33
C SER A 138 -10.11 -9.13 -0.81
N PRO A 139 -9.09 -10.00 -0.96
CA PRO A 139 -7.74 -9.71 -0.51
C PRO A 139 -7.32 -8.30 -0.90
N ASN A 140 -6.81 -7.53 0.07
CA ASN A 140 -6.64 -6.08 -0.08
C ASN A 140 -5.17 -5.66 -0.11
N ASP A 141 -4.45 -5.64 1.02
CA ASP A 141 -3.03 -5.29 1.06
C ASP A 141 -2.17 -6.50 1.44
N ILE A 142 -0.87 -6.46 1.10
CA ILE A 142 -0.02 -7.64 1.12
C ILE A 142 1.44 -7.28 1.34
N VAL A 143 2.13 -8.10 2.13
CA VAL A 143 3.57 -8.02 2.35
C VAL A 143 4.20 -9.41 2.34
N VAL A 144 5.48 -9.47 2.00
CA VAL A 144 6.28 -10.72 2.05
C VAL A 144 7.38 -10.57 3.08
N LYS A 145 7.31 -11.39 4.13
CA LYS A 145 8.29 -11.43 5.21
C LYS A 145 9.65 -11.98 4.72
N SER A 146 10.74 -11.75 5.46
CA SER A 146 12.10 -12.20 5.12
C SER A 146 12.23 -13.72 4.91
N ASP A 147 11.39 -14.51 5.60
CA ASP A 147 11.30 -15.96 5.46
C ASP A 147 10.53 -16.41 4.20
N GLY A 148 10.04 -15.46 3.40
CA GLY A 148 9.26 -15.71 2.20
C GLY A 148 7.76 -15.93 2.44
N SER A 149 7.30 -16.00 3.70
CA SER A 149 5.88 -16.10 3.98
C SER A 149 5.14 -14.83 3.53
N ILE A 150 3.91 -15.04 3.04
CA ILE A 150 3.06 -13.98 2.47
C ILE A 150 1.97 -13.66 3.49
N TRP A 151 1.85 -12.38 3.83
CA TRP A 151 0.85 -11.89 4.79
C TRP A 151 -0.06 -10.92 4.09
N PHE A 152 -1.37 -11.10 4.24
CA PHE A 152 -2.35 -10.25 3.56
C PHE A 152 -3.62 -10.07 4.38
N THR A 153 -4.32 -8.99 4.10
CA THR A 153 -5.64 -8.67 4.67
C THR A 153 -6.75 -9.07 3.72
N ASP A 154 -7.87 -9.57 4.25
CA ASP A 154 -9.02 -10.04 3.46
C ASP A 154 -10.33 -9.38 3.94
N PRO A 155 -10.51 -8.07 3.75
CA PRO A 155 -11.76 -7.38 4.04
C PRO A 155 -12.81 -7.66 2.96
N THR A 156 -14.00 -7.11 3.16
CA THR A 156 -15.13 -7.26 2.23
C THR A 156 -15.25 -6.11 1.21
N PHE A 157 -14.24 -5.24 1.06
CA PHE A 157 -14.37 -4.00 0.27
C PHE A 157 -14.75 -4.26 -1.18
N GLY A 158 -14.10 -5.23 -1.84
CA GLY A 158 -14.40 -5.62 -3.21
C GLY A 158 -15.74 -6.34 -3.39
N LEU A 159 -16.44 -6.68 -2.29
CA LEU A 159 -17.77 -7.31 -2.33
C LEU A 159 -18.93 -6.32 -2.13
N LEU A 160 -18.64 -5.07 -1.74
CA LEU A 160 -19.67 -4.08 -1.43
C LEU A 160 -20.44 -3.57 -2.66
N GLY A 161 -19.82 -3.63 -3.84
CA GLY A 161 -20.39 -3.10 -5.07
C GLY A 161 -19.60 -3.53 -6.30
N ASN A 162 -19.89 -2.88 -7.43
CA ASN A 162 -19.27 -3.21 -8.73
C ASN A 162 -18.23 -2.15 -9.18
N TYR A 163 -17.65 -1.41 -8.24
CA TYR A 163 -16.65 -0.39 -8.54
C TYR A 163 -15.22 -0.90 -8.33
N GLU A 164 -15.00 -1.63 -7.22
CA GLU A 164 -13.69 -2.18 -6.85
C GLU A 164 -13.66 -3.72 -6.89
N GLY A 165 -14.71 -4.34 -7.38
CA GLY A 165 -14.87 -5.78 -7.45
C GLY A 165 -16.24 -6.17 -7.98
N TYR A 166 -16.76 -7.30 -7.53
CA TYR A 166 -18.10 -7.77 -7.85
C TYR A 166 -18.93 -7.92 -6.58
N LYS A 167 -20.13 -7.29 -6.56
CA LYS A 167 -21.04 -7.40 -5.41
C LYS A 167 -21.37 -8.87 -5.12
N ALA A 168 -21.10 -9.29 -3.91
CA ALA A 168 -21.37 -10.64 -3.42
C ALA A 168 -21.49 -10.63 -1.88
N ASP A 169 -22.10 -11.69 -1.34
CA ASP A 169 -22.09 -11.91 0.10
C ASP A 169 -20.76 -12.54 0.53
N PRO A 170 -20.22 -12.14 1.71
CA PRO A 170 -19.05 -12.77 2.27
C PRO A 170 -19.36 -14.22 2.71
N GLU A 171 -18.39 -15.11 2.52
CA GLU A 171 -18.52 -16.50 2.95
C GLU A 171 -17.75 -16.77 4.25
N ILE A 172 -16.80 -15.89 4.58
CA ILE A 172 -15.95 -15.97 5.77
C ILE A 172 -15.84 -14.58 6.40
N ASP A 173 -15.44 -14.54 7.67
CA ASP A 173 -15.17 -13.27 8.36
C ASP A 173 -13.90 -12.60 7.78
N PRO A 174 -13.86 -11.24 7.83
CA PRO A 174 -12.65 -10.50 7.47
C PRO A 174 -11.50 -10.85 8.42
N ASN A 175 -10.38 -11.31 7.86
CA ASN A 175 -9.23 -11.77 8.64
C ASN A 175 -7.90 -11.26 8.05
N VAL A 176 -6.84 -11.43 8.82
CA VAL A 176 -5.45 -11.32 8.35
C VAL A 176 -4.88 -12.73 8.24
N TYR A 177 -4.31 -13.04 7.10
CA TYR A 177 -3.77 -14.36 6.80
C TYR A 177 -2.26 -14.35 6.67
N ARG A 178 -1.64 -15.47 7.06
CA ARG A 178 -0.28 -15.86 6.72
C ARG A 178 -0.33 -17.07 5.81
N LEU A 179 0.30 -17.00 4.66
CA LEU A 179 0.49 -18.11 3.73
C LEU A 179 1.96 -18.53 3.74
N ASP A 180 2.21 -19.78 4.09
CA ASP A 180 3.55 -20.35 4.02
C ASP A 180 3.97 -20.53 2.54
N SER A 181 5.13 -19.99 2.17
CA SER A 181 5.58 -19.95 0.78
C SER A 181 5.97 -21.33 0.21
N VAL A 182 6.30 -22.27 1.07
CA VAL A 182 6.76 -23.62 0.69
C VAL A 182 5.60 -24.61 0.71
N THR A 183 4.95 -24.73 1.86
CA THR A 183 3.88 -25.71 2.08
C THR A 183 2.53 -25.26 1.54
N ARG A 184 2.37 -23.98 1.22
CA ARG A 184 1.10 -23.32 0.85
C ARG A 184 0.02 -23.43 1.91
N LYS A 185 0.38 -23.77 3.13
CA LYS A 185 -0.55 -23.80 4.25
C LYS A 185 -0.88 -22.36 4.66
N ALA A 186 -2.16 -22.03 4.64
CA ALA A 186 -2.67 -20.76 5.14
C ALA A 186 -3.08 -20.89 6.61
N THR A 187 -2.86 -19.82 7.38
CA THR A 187 -3.34 -19.68 8.76
C THR A 187 -3.94 -18.29 8.94
N VAL A 188 -5.03 -18.19 9.70
CA VAL A 188 -5.51 -16.92 10.21
C VAL A 188 -4.58 -16.49 11.33
N VAL A 189 -4.00 -15.31 11.23
CA VAL A 189 -3.09 -14.76 12.24
C VAL A 189 -3.76 -13.68 13.10
N ALA A 190 -4.72 -12.93 12.54
CA ALA A 190 -5.56 -12.01 13.33
C ALA A 190 -7.01 -12.12 12.91
N GLU A 191 -7.87 -12.27 13.91
CA GLU A 191 -9.33 -12.26 13.81
C GLU A 191 -9.91 -11.01 14.46
N GLY A 192 -11.16 -10.66 14.11
CA GLY A 192 -11.89 -9.57 14.76
C GLY A 192 -11.27 -8.19 14.54
N VAL A 193 -10.56 -8.00 13.43
CA VAL A 193 -10.13 -6.68 12.96
C VAL A 193 -11.24 -6.12 12.07
N LEU A 194 -11.79 -4.98 12.45
CA LEU A 194 -12.92 -4.38 11.73
C LEU A 194 -12.44 -3.73 10.42
N GLY A 195 -12.62 -4.45 9.30
CA GLY A 195 -12.16 -4.05 7.97
C GLY A 195 -10.62 -3.93 7.92
N PRO A 196 -9.88 -5.05 8.03
CA PRO A 196 -8.42 -5.03 7.94
C PRO A 196 -8.00 -4.49 6.58
N ASN A 197 -7.11 -3.47 6.57
CA ASN A 197 -6.65 -2.77 5.37
C ASN A 197 -5.13 -2.87 5.27
N GLY A 198 -4.40 -1.76 5.20
CA GLY A 198 -2.95 -1.75 5.10
C GLY A 198 -2.26 -2.57 6.19
N LEU A 199 -1.16 -3.23 5.84
CA LEU A 199 -0.31 -3.92 6.80
C LEU A 199 1.16 -3.76 6.45
N CYS A 200 2.02 -3.71 7.48
CA CYS A 200 3.47 -3.79 7.30
C CYS A 200 4.17 -4.30 8.57
N PHE A 201 5.38 -4.81 8.40
CA PHE A 201 6.23 -5.17 9.52
C PHE A 201 7.12 -4.00 9.96
N SER A 202 7.51 -4.00 11.26
CA SER A 202 8.67 -3.21 11.71
C SER A 202 9.94 -3.66 10.98
N PRO A 203 11.01 -2.82 10.93
CA PRO A 203 12.25 -3.18 10.22
C PRO A 203 12.91 -4.48 10.68
N ASP A 204 12.75 -4.84 11.95
CA ASP A 204 13.24 -6.08 12.54
C ASP A 204 12.23 -7.24 12.48
N GLU A 205 11.09 -7.01 11.84
CA GLU A 205 9.97 -7.95 11.67
C GLU A 205 9.39 -8.52 12.96
N LYS A 206 9.61 -7.86 14.11
CA LYS A 206 9.07 -8.29 15.41
C LYS A 206 7.69 -7.73 15.72
N ILE A 207 7.25 -6.73 14.97
CA ILE A 207 5.92 -6.13 15.10
C ILE A 207 5.24 -6.16 13.74
N LEU A 208 3.99 -6.63 13.73
CA LEU A 208 3.09 -6.45 12.60
C LEU A 208 2.13 -5.31 12.92
N TYR A 209 2.05 -4.32 12.04
CA TYR A 209 1.05 -3.27 12.07
C TYR A 209 -0.07 -3.59 11.10
N VAL A 210 -1.33 -3.35 11.53
CA VAL A 210 -2.52 -3.59 10.71
C VAL A 210 -3.49 -2.42 10.90
N VAL A 211 -3.97 -1.86 9.81
CA VAL A 211 -5.02 -0.84 9.83
C VAL A 211 -6.37 -1.48 10.07
N GLU A 212 -7.09 -0.99 11.09
CA GLU A 212 -8.50 -1.26 11.36
C GLU A 212 -9.35 -0.10 10.80
N SER A 213 -9.76 -0.22 9.54
CA SER A 213 -10.38 0.88 8.79
C SER A 213 -11.87 1.08 9.08
N ARG A 214 -12.51 0.18 9.82
CA ARG A 214 -13.91 0.26 10.24
C ARG A 214 -14.06 0.37 11.75
N GLY A 215 -12.96 0.65 12.48
CA GLY A 215 -12.99 0.86 13.94
C GLY A 215 -13.90 2.00 14.34
N VAL A 216 -14.56 1.86 15.49
CA VAL A 216 -15.50 2.83 16.07
C VAL A 216 -15.03 3.17 17.49
N PRO A 217 -15.06 4.44 17.95
CA PRO A 217 -15.48 5.65 17.23
C PRO A 217 -14.48 6.10 16.16
N ASN A 218 -13.19 5.72 16.27
CA ASN A 218 -12.13 6.09 15.36
C ASN A 218 -11.52 4.86 14.70
N ARG A 219 -10.97 5.03 13.51
CA ARG A 219 -10.10 4.07 12.86
C ARG A 219 -8.78 3.99 13.62
N LYS A 220 -8.07 2.87 13.48
CA LYS A 220 -6.86 2.60 14.27
C LYS A 220 -5.78 1.96 13.42
N ILE A 221 -4.53 2.12 13.86
CA ILE A 221 -3.45 1.21 13.50
C ILE A 221 -3.20 0.33 14.71
N LEU A 222 -3.39 -0.95 14.53
CA LEU A 222 -3.14 -1.98 15.54
C LEU A 222 -1.69 -2.47 15.42
N ALA A 223 -1.07 -2.84 16.53
CA ALA A 223 0.21 -3.50 16.58
C ALA A 223 0.09 -4.87 17.24
N TYR A 224 0.84 -5.82 16.72
CA TYR A 224 0.95 -7.19 17.23
C TYR A 224 2.41 -7.58 17.35
N ASP A 225 2.76 -8.32 18.38
CA ASP A 225 4.09 -8.91 18.51
C ASP A 225 4.16 -10.19 17.67
N VAL A 226 5.18 -10.32 16.84
CA VAL A 226 5.43 -11.49 16.00
C VAL A 226 6.23 -12.51 16.82
N SER A 227 5.82 -13.77 16.79
CA SER A 227 6.54 -14.86 17.47
C SER A 227 7.96 -15.03 16.93
N ALA A 228 8.85 -15.60 17.75
CA ALA A 228 10.26 -15.76 17.36
C ALA A 228 10.46 -16.65 16.12
N ASP A 229 9.54 -17.58 15.87
CA ASP A 229 9.52 -18.42 14.65
C ASP A 229 8.84 -17.75 13.45
N GLY A 230 8.30 -16.54 13.64
CA GLY A 230 7.66 -15.76 12.58
C GLY A 230 6.33 -16.33 12.09
N THR A 231 5.67 -17.22 12.82
CA THR A 231 4.48 -17.93 12.34
C THR A 231 3.17 -17.43 12.93
N THR A 232 3.19 -16.81 14.10
CA THR A 232 2.02 -16.34 14.84
C THR A 232 2.22 -14.90 15.34
N ILE A 233 1.13 -14.27 15.73
CA ILE A 233 1.14 -12.95 16.36
C ILE A 233 0.36 -12.96 17.67
N SER A 234 0.70 -12.05 18.58
CA SER A 234 0.10 -11.92 19.90
C SER A 234 0.07 -10.47 20.38
N ASN A 235 -0.39 -10.23 21.58
CA ASN A 235 -0.35 -8.93 22.25
C ASN A 235 -0.95 -7.78 21.38
N LYS A 236 -2.19 -8.02 20.87
CA LYS A 236 -2.96 -6.99 20.14
C LYS A 236 -3.09 -5.72 20.97
N ARG A 237 -2.68 -4.58 20.40
CA ARG A 237 -2.81 -3.27 21.04
C ARG A 237 -3.09 -2.18 20.02
N VAL A 238 -3.74 -1.11 20.46
CA VAL A 238 -3.87 0.11 19.65
C VAL A 238 -2.51 0.80 19.68
N HIS A 239 -1.89 0.95 18.51
CA HIS A 239 -0.67 1.72 18.35
C HIS A 239 -0.98 3.18 18.06
N ILE A 240 -1.93 3.43 17.16
CA ILE A 240 -2.38 4.76 16.78
C ILE A 240 -3.89 4.80 16.76
N ASP A 241 -4.48 5.78 17.46
CA ASP A 241 -5.85 6.21 17.24
C ASP A 241 -5.84 7.31 16.17
N ALA A 242 -6.51 7.06 15.06
CA ALA A 242 -6.47 7.94 13.91
C ALA A 242 -7.32 9.21 14.05
N GLY A 243 -8.12 9.33 15.13
CA GLY A 243 -9.05 10.46 15.29
C GLY A 243 -9.94 10.63 14.07
N PRO A 244 -9.98 11.82 13.46
CA PRO A 244 -10.80 12.08 12.27
C PRO A 244 -10.22 11.48 10.98
N GLY A 245 -8.96 11.01 11.00
CA GLY A 245 -8.26 10.51 9.84
C GLY A 245 -8.67 9.12 9.41
N THR A 246 -8.29 8.76 8.19
CA THR A 246 -8.50 7.42 7.64
C THR A 246 -7.15 6.88 7.18
N PRO A 247 -6.46 6.11 8.03
CA PRO A 247 -5.28 5.35 7.62
C PRO A 247 -5.65 4.31 6.57
N ASP A 248 -4.72 4.06 5.65
CA ASP A 248 -4.90 3.08 4.58
C ASP A 248 -3.61 2.25 4.41
N GLY A 249 -3.02 2.14 3.23
CA GLY A 249 -1.75 1.45 3.07
C GLY A 249 -0.59 2.18 3.76
N MET A 250 0.39 1.44 4.26
CA MET A 250 1.52 1.98 5.03
C MET A 250 2.79 1.17 4.85
N ARG A 251 3.94 1.81 5.08
CA ARG A 251 5.26 1.15 5.11
C ARG A 251 6.13 1.75 6.21
N CYS A 252 7.03 0.92 6.78
CA CYS A 252 8.07 1.40 7.67
C CYS A 252 9.29 1.90 6.91
N ASP A 253 9.95 2.92 7.44
CA ASP A 253 11.33 3.21 7.09
C ASP A 253 12.31 2.41 7.97
N ILE A 254 13.62 2.55 7.68
CA ILE A 254 14.68 1.81 8.40
C ILE A 254 14.80 2.19 9.89
N ASP A 255 14.29 3.36 10.29
CA ASP A 255 14.27 3.81 11.68
C ASP A 255 12.98 3.39 12.42
N GLY A 256 12.07 2.69 11.72
CA GLY A 256 10.80 2.19 12.26
C GLY A 256 9.67 3.21 12.26
N ASN A 257 9.82 4.36 11.61
CA ASN A 257 8.69 5.26 11.45
C ASN A 257 7.68 4.65 10.48
N LEU A 258 6.39 4.80 10.80
CA LEU A 258 5.29 4.42 9.93
C LEU A 258 4.93 5.59 9.01
N TRP A 259 5.13 5.40 7.73
CA TRP A 259 4.63 6.28 6.67
C TRP A 259 3.29 5.72 6.21
N CYS A 260 2.23 6.48 6.39
CA CYS A 260 0.87 5.99 6.23
C CYS A 260 0.07 6.85 5.25
N GLY A 261 -0.54 6.22 4.25
CA GLY A 261 -1.53 6.85 3.40
C GLY A 261 -2.71 7.32 4.24
N TRP A 262 -3.18 8.55 3.98
CA TRP A 262 -4.13 9.23 4.84
C TRP A 262 -5.12 10.05 4.04
N GLY A 263 -6.30 10.28 4.60
CA GLY A 263 -7.28 11.16 3.98
C GLY A 263 -8.70 10.84 4.38
N MET A 264 -9.63 11.20 3.50
CA MET A 264 -11.07 11.04 3.57
C MET A 264 -11.76 11.91 4.63
N GLY A 265 -12.68 12.71 4.18
CA GLY A 265 -13.55 13.53 5.01
C GLY A 265 -13.27 15.02 4.93
N ALA A 266 -12.02 15.44 4.83
CA ALA A 266 -11.64 16.83 4.65
C ALA A 266 -10.34 16.93 3.85
N PRO A 267 -10.22 17.93 2.93
CA PRO A 267 -9.04 18.07 2.08
C PRO A 267 -7.72 18.22 2.86
N GLU A 268 -7.78 18.83 4.02
CA GLU A 268 -6.62 18.99 4.91
C GLU A 268 -6.11 17.67 5.51
N LEU A 269 -6.86 16.57 5.40
CA LEU A 269 -6.43 15.25 5.83
C LEU A 269 -5.71 14.50 4.72
N ASP A 270 -5.88 14.90 3.45
CA ASP A 270 -5.34 14.15 2.31
C ASP A 270 -3.81 14.21 2.24
N GLY A 271 -3.20 13.06 2.01
CA GLY A 271 -1.75 12.92 1.83
C GLY A 271 -1.13 11.75 2.59
N VAL A 272 0.04 11.98 3.16
CA VAL A 272 0.78 10.99 3.97
C VAL A 272 1.04 11.57 5.35
N VAL A 273 0.85 10.74 6.37
CA VAL A 273 1.21 11.05 7.77
C VAL A 273 2.34 10.12 8.20
N VAL A 274 3.30 10.67 8.94
CA VAL A 274 4.45 9.93 9.44
C VAL A 274 4.39 9.87 10.95
N PHE A 275 4.41 8.66 11.49
CA PHE A 275 4.44 8.40 12.93
C PHE A 275 5.78 7.81 13.33
N ALA A 276 6.36 8.32 14.42
CA ALA A 276 7.52 7.70 15.04
C ALA A 276 7.15 6.35 15.70
N PRO A 277 8.15 5.51 16.04
CA PRO A 277 7.88 4.20 16.67
C PRO A 277 7.08 4.26 17.98
N ASP A 278 7.07 5.38 18.65
CA ASP A 278 6.27 5.64 19.86
C ASP A 278 4.81 6.04 19.57
N GLY A 279 4.41 6.10 18.29
CA GLY A 279 3.07 6.48 17.85
C GLY A 279 2.83 7.99 17.75
N VAL A 280 3.83 8.81 18.02
CA VAL A 280 3.71 10.27 17.86
C VAL A 280 3.75 10.65 16.38
N MET A 281 2.79 11.46 15.94
CA MET A 281 2.77 12.04 14.59
C MET A 281 3.90 13.06 14.48
N ILE A 282 4.89 12.78 13.64
CA ILE A 282 6.09 13.62 13.50
C ILE A 282 6.11 14.46 12.23
N GLY A 283 5.45 14.00 11.16
CA GLY A 283 5.47 14.70 9.88
C GLY A 283 4.25 14.44 9.04
N ARG A 284 4.07 15.30 8.05
CA ARG A 284 2.98 15.19 7.08
C ARG A 284 3.43 15.67 5.71
N ILE A 285 2.95 14.98 4.67
CA ILE A 285 3.04 15.40 3.27
C ILE A 285 1.61 15.62 2.78
N ALA A 286 1.24 16.88 2.55
CA ALA A 286 -0.08 17.22 2.02
C ALA A 286 -0.14 16.92 0.52
N LEU A 287 -1.23 16.27 0.09
CA LEU A 287 -1.51 16.01 -1.31
C LEU A 287 -2.89 16.57 -1.67
N PRO A 288 -3.14 16.91 -2.93
CA PRO A 288 -4.46 17.36 -3.40
C PRO A 288 -5.49 16.24 -3.47
N GLU A 289 -5.11 15.03 -3.11
CA GLU A 289 -5.88 13.80 -3.21
C GLU A 289 -5.57 12.88 -2.03
N ARG A 290 -6.56 12.10 -1.62
CA ARG A 290 -6.34 11.05 -0.63
C ARG A 290 -5.26 10.08 -1.11
N CYS A 291 -4.24 9.86 -0.30
CA CYS A 291 -3.28 8.79 -0.51
C CYS A 291 -3.85 7.48 0.05
N ALA A 292 -4.06 6.50 -0.82
CA ALA A 292 -4.56 5.19 -0.42
C ALA A 292 -3.42 4.26 0.00
N ASN A 293 -2.28 4.30 -0.69
CA ASN A 293 -1.15 3.42 -0.39
C ASN A 293 0.18 4.04 -0.83
N LEU A 294 1.28 3.51 -0.34
CA LEU A 294 2.61 4.01 -0.66
C LEU A 294 3.66 2.90 -0.61
N CYS A 295 4.78 3.12 -1.29
CA CYS A 295 5.97 2.28 -1.16
C CYS A 295 7.23 3.11 -1.29
N PHE A 296 8.33 2.59 -0.75
CA PHE A 296 9.66 3.14 -0.99
C PHE A 296 10.29 2.48 -2.21
N GLY A 297 11.01 3.27 -3.00
CA GLY A 297 11.73 2.79 -4.17
C GLY A 297 12.84 3.74 -4.60
N GLY A 298 13.18 3.72 -5.90
CA GLY A 298 14.36 4.38 -6.43
C GLY A 298 15.63 3.58 -6.13
N VAL A 299 16.75 4.00 -6.72
CA VAL A 299 18.04 3.30 -6.61
C VAL A 299 18.52 3.14 -5.18
N GLN A 300 18.28 4.14 -4.34
CA GLN A 300 18.68 4.16 -2.92
C GLN A 300 17.53 3.82 -1.97
N ARG A 301 16.35 3.42 -2.47
CA ARG A 301 15.14 3.17 -1.69
C ARG A 301 14.70 4.36 -0.82
N ASN A 302 15.05 5.57 -1.24
CA ASN A 302 14.73 6.83 -0.58
C ASN A 302 13.76 7.71 -1.38
N ARG A 303 13.09 7.14 -2.37
CA ARG A 303 12.01 7.77 -3.10
C ARG A 303 10.69 7.16 -2.67
N LEU A 304 9.87 7.97 -2.00
CA LEU A 304 8.53 7.59 -1.58
C LEU A 304 7.60 7.73 -2.79
N PHE A 305 6.93 6.65 -3.18
CA PHE A 305 5.86 6.65 -4.18
C PHE A 305 4.52 6.58 -3.46
N MET A 306 3.58 7.43 -3.86
CA MET A 306 2.28 7.61 -3.21
C MET A 306 1.18 7.42 -4.25
N ALA A 307 0.39 6.35 -4.10
CA ALA A 307 -0.80 6.10 -4.90
C ALA A 307 -1.97 6.88 -4.28
N ALA A 308 -2.42 7.93 -4.96
CA ALA A 308 -3.39 8.87 -4.42
C ALA A 308 -4.55 9.07 -5.39
N SER A 309 -5.69 8.44 -5.07
CA SER A 309 -6.95 8.53 -5.82
C SER A 309 -6.77 8.40 -7.33
N GLN A 310 -6.51 9.52 -8.05
CA GLN A 310 -6.42 9.53 -9.51
C GLN A 310 -5.00 9.70 -10.03
N SER A 311 -4.00 9.78 -9.14
CA SER A 311 -2.63 10.10 -9.52
C SER A 311 -1.60 9.28 -8.74
N ILE A 312 -0.39 9.22 -9.28
CA ILE A 312 0.80 8.74 -8.57
C ILE A 312 1.70 9.92 -8.32
N TYR A 313 2.08 10.12 -7.06
CA TYR A 313 3.04 11.12 -6.64
C TYR A 313 4.33 10.48 -6.17
N ALA A 314 5.42 11.26 -6.14
CA ALA A 314 6.69 10.85 -5.57
C ALA A 314 7.35 11.98 -4.80
N LEU A 315 8.19 11.61 -3.84
CA LEU A 315 9.00 12.54 -3.06
C LEU A 315 10.32 11.86 -2.68
N TYR A 316 11.44 12.52 -2.89
CA TYR A 316 12.69 12.08 -2.29
C TYR A 316 12.76 12.46 -0.81
N VAL A 317 13.10 11.51 0.04
CA VAL A 317 13.23 11.68 1.49
C VAL A 317 14.62 11.27 1.97
N ASN A 318 15.03 11.75 3.15
CA ASN A 318 16.32 11.42 3.72
C ASN A 318 16.28 10.20 4.66
N THR A 319 15.60 9.16 4.19
CA THR A 319 15.55 7.83 4.81
C THR A 319 15.34 6.78 3.73
N GLN A 320 15.41 5.52 4.09
CA GLN A 320 15.15 4.39 3.19
C GLN A 320 13.95 3.58 3.71
N GLY A 321 13.19 2.99 2.81
CA GLY A 321 12.20 1.99 3.20
C GLY A 321 12.85 0.78 3.87
N ALA A 322 12.19 0.19 4.86
CA ALA A 322 12.60 -1.08 5.43
C ALA A 322 12.61 -2.19 4.36
N LEU A 323 13.45 -3.22 4.57
CA LEU A 323 13.46 -4.40 3.70
C LEU A 323 12.19 -5.21 3.99
N GLY A 324 11.40 -5.53 2.98
CA GLY A 324 10.22 -6.37 3.12
C GLY A 324 8.88 -5.64 3.00
N GLY A 325 8.89 -4.36 2.66
CA GLY A 325 7.68 -3.58 2.40
C GLY A 325 7.57 -3.11 0.97
#